data_e59b4451eccd6b91849ca2556d633355
#
_entry.id   e59b4451eccd6b91849ca2556d633355
#
_cell.length_a   1.000
_cell.length_b   1.000
_cell.length_c   1.000
_cell.angle_alpha   90.00
_cell.angle_beta   90.00
_cell.angle_gamma   90.00
#
_symmetry.space_group_name_H-M   'P 1'
#
loop_
_entity.id
_entity.type
_entity.pdbx_description
1 polymer ?
#
loop_
_entity_poly.entity_id
_entity_poly.type
_entity_poly.pdbx_seq_one_letter_code
_entity_poly.pdbx_strand_id
1 'polypeptide(L)'
;MLETVIKRDRDLGTPERVSEKTVTLTIDGQEISVAEGTSLMRAAAEAGINIPKLCATDSLEPFGSCRLCLVQIEGRRGYPASCTTPAENGMVVYTETPKLHDLRRGVMELYISDHPLDCLTCPANGDCELQDMAGVVGLRNVRYGYDGANHLKAKTDDSNPYFSYDASKCIVCNRCVRACEETQGTFALTISGKGFESRVSPGQDQPFLDSECAVSYTHLRAHETGRNL
;
A
#
# COMPACT_ATOMS: atom_id res chain seq x y z
N MET A 1 14.62 -18.83 -21.90
CA MET A 1 14.26 -19.98 -21.05
C MET A 1 14.35 -19.64 -19.55
N LEU A 2 14.21 -18.37 -19.18
CA LEU A 2 14.19 -17.88 -17.79
C LEU A 2 12.89 -17.09 -17.45
N GLU A 3 11.98 -16.93 -18.42
CA GLU A 3 10.70 -16.21 -18.23
C GLU A 3 9.58 -17.06 -17.62
N THR A 4 9.83 -18.32 -17.32
CA THR A 4 8.79 -19.27 -16.88
C THR A 4 8.79 -19.50 -15.36
N VAL A 5 9.64 -18.87 -14.59
CA VAL A 5 9.87 -19.31 -13.21
C VAL A 5 9.15 -18.51 -12.15
N ILE A 6 8.67 -17.30 -12.39
CA ILE A 6 7.79 -16.62 -11.40
C ILE A 6 6.81 -15.70 -12.15
N LYS A 7 5.74 -16.23 -12.70
CA LYS A 7 4.50 -15.46 -12.75
C LYS A 7 4.01 -15.34 -11.31
N ARG A 8 4.46 -14.33 -10.60
CA ARG A 8 3.72 -13.84 -9.44
C ARG A 8 2.36 -13.43 -9.99
N ASP A 9 1.29 -13.99 -9.46
CA ASP A 9 -0.05 -13.55 -9.81
C ASP A 9 -0.07 -12.02 -9.66
N ARG A 10 -0.45 -11.34 -10.74
CA ARG A 10 -0.37 -9.88 -10.80
C ARG A 10 -1.39 -9.32 -9.83
N ASP A 11 -0.94 -8.70 -8.74
CA ASP A 11 -1.80 -8.00 -7.79
C ASP A 11 -2.49 -6.80 -8.48
N LEU A 12 -3.79 -6.92 -8.73
CA LEU A 12 -4.60 -5.91 -9.41
C LEU A 12 -5.05 -4.77 -8.48
N GLY A 13 -4.63 -4.79 -7.22
CA GLY A 13 -4.74 -3.67 -6.28
C GLY A 13 -6.02 -3.59 -5.49
N THR A 14 -7.11 -4.24 -5.90
CA THR A 14 -8.34 -4.37 -5.14
C THR A 14 -9.04 -5.69 -5.47
N PRO A 15 -9.86 -6.24 -4.57
CA PRO A 15 -10.63 -7.46 -4.83
C PRO A 15 -11.50 -7.37 -6.08
N GLU A 16 -11.71 -8.51 -6.72
CA GLU A 16 -12.59 -8.63 -7.84
C GLU A 16 -14.05 -8.37 -7.43
N ARG A 17 -14.76 -7.63 -8.28
CA ARG A 17 -16.20 -7.43 -8.15
C ARG A 17 -16.92 -8.23 -9.22
N VAL A 18 -17.87 -9.02 -8.80
CA VAL A 18 -18.75 -9.78 -9.71
C VAL A 18 -20.09 -9.06 -9.79
N SER A 19 -20.48 -8.65 -11.00
CA SER A 19 -21.76 -8.02 -11.27
C SER A 19 -22.22 -8.39 -12.68
N GLU A 20 -23.53 -8.59 -12.87
CA GLU A 20 -24.13 -8.77 -14.20
C GLU A 20 -24.14 -7.47 -15.02
N LYS A 21 -24.04 -6.33 -14.32
CA LYS A 21 -23.97 -5.00 -14.95
C LYS A 21 -22.52 -4.61 -15.21
N THR A 22 -22.28 -4.01 -16.34
CA THR A 22 -20.99 -3.44 -16.71
C THR A 22 -21.07 -1.92 -16.80
N VAL A 23 -19.97 -1.28 -16.52
CA VAL A 23 -19.75 0.16 -16.70
C VAL A 23 -18.62 0.37 -17.68
N THR A 24 -18.75 1.37 -18.55
CA THR A 24 -17.75 1.72 -19.54
C THR A 24 -17.21 3.12 -19.23
N LEU A 25 -15.89 3.22 -19.17
CA LEU A 25 -15.17 4.45 -18.85
C LEU A 25 -13.91 4.55 -19.72
N THR A 26 -13.30 5.73 -19.70
CA THR A 26 -12.04 5.98 -20.42
C THR A 26 -10.92 6.22 -19.41
N ILE A 27 -9.81 5.46 -19.50
CA ILE A 27 -8.61 5.68 -18.69
C ILE A 27 -7.43 5.98 -19.64
N ASP A 28 -6.83 7.12 -19.50
CA ASP A 28 -5.70 7.60 -20.35
C ASP A 28 -5.99 7.47 -21.85
N GLY A 29 -7.24 7.73 -22.27
CA GLY A 29 -7.70 7.64 -23.65
C GLY A 29 -8.08 6.24 -24.14
N GLN A 30 -7.96 5.21 -23.30
CA GLN A 30 -8.39 3.85 -23.60
C GLN A 30 -9.79 3.60 -23.02
N GLU A 31 -10.72 3.16 -23.87
CA GLU A 31 -12.04 2.73 -23.43
C GLU A 31 -11.98 1.36 -22.79
N ILE A 32 -12.56 1.22 -21.59
CA ILE A 32 -12.50 0.03 -20.75
C ILE A 32 -13.90 -0.27 -20.22
N SER A 33 -14.31 -1.54 -20.27
CA SER A 33 -15.56 -2.00 -19.69
C SER A 33 -15.29 -2.98 -18.56
N VAL A 34 -15.83 -2.73 -17.38
CA VAL A 34 -15.63 -3.55 -16.17
C VAL A 34 -16.94 -3.79 -15.46
N ALA A 35 -16.99 -4.76 -14.55
CA ALA A 35 -18.16 -5.01 -13.72
C ALA A 35 -18.48 -3.78 -12.83
N GLU A 36 -19.77 -3.51 -12.63
CA GLU A 36 -20.20 -2.44 -11.72
C GLU A 36 -19.64 -2.65 -10.31
N GLY A 37 -19.12 -1.59 -9.70
CA GLY A 37 -18.47 -1.63 -8.38
C GLY A 37 -16.97 -1.91 -8.43
N THR A 38 -16.39 -2.21 -9.60
CA THR A 38 -14.93 -2.32 -9.79
C THR A 38 -14.26 -0.98 -9.50
N SER A 39 -13.16 -0.98 -8.75
CA SER A 39 -12.39 0.24 -8.49
C SER A 39 -11.67 0.74 -9.74
N LEU A 40 -11.40 2.06 -9.82
CA LEU A 40 -10.59 2.62 -10.90
C LEU A 40 -9.19 2.00 -10.96
N MET A 41 -8.62 1.62 -9.81
CA MET A 41 -7.32 0.96 -9.75
C MET A 41 -7.34 -0.39 -10.45
N ARG A 42 -8.34 -1.24 -10.14
CA ARG A 42 -8.47 -2.56 -10.77
C ARG A 42 -8.79 -2.44 -12.24
N ALA A 43 -9.71 -1.55 -12.63
CA ALA A 43 -10.04 -1.29 -14.03
C ALA A 43 -8.80 -0.89 -14.84
N ALA A 44 -7.96 0.00 -14.30
CA ALA A 44 -6.69 0.39 -14.92
C ALA A 44 -5.72 -0.80 -15.04
N ALA A 45 -5.59 -1.60 -13.97
CA ALA A 45 -4.70 -2.75 -13.94
C ALA A 45 -5.10 -3.84 -14.94
N GLU A 46 -6.40 -4.12 -15.10
CA GLU A 46 -6.95 -5.04 -16.10
C GLU A 46 -6.65 -4.57 -17.54
N ALA A 47 -6.64 -3.25 -17.77
CA ALA A 47 -6.26 -2.66 -19.04
C ALA A 47 -4.74 -2.51 -19.25
N GLY A 48 -3.93 -2.98 -18.31
CA GLY A 48 -2.47 -2.89 -18.42
C GLY A 48 -1.87 -1.59 -17.91
N ILE A 49 -2.67 -0.67 -17.36
CA ILE A 49 -2.24 0.60 -16.82
C ILE A 49 -1.88 0.43 -15.34
N ASN A 50 -0.64 0.72 -14.97
CA ASN A 50 -0.17 0.59 -13.60
C ASN A 50 -0.30 1.90 -12.83
N ILE A 51 -1.06 1.87 -11.74
CA ILE A 51 -1.17 2.99 -10.79
C ILE A 51 -0.34 2.65 -9.55
N PRO A 52 0.60 3.50 -9.12
CA PRO A 52 1.44 3.21 -7.95
C PRO A 52 0.59 3.09 -6.68
N LYS A 53 0.94 2.11 -5.84
CA LYS A 53 0.19 1.78 -4.61
C LYS A 53 1.11 1.24 -3.53
N LEU A 54 0.69 1.34 -2.25
CA LEU A 54 1.35 0.72 -1.10
C LEU A 54 0.36 -0.01 -0.20
N CYS A 55 -0.80 0.59 0.08
CA CYS A 55 -1.77 0.00 1.02
C CYS A 55 -2.79 -0.93 0.36
N ALA A 56 -3.02 -0.82 -0.95
CA ALA A 56 -4.01 -1.60 -1.68
C ALA A 56 -3.43 -2.94 -2.15
N THR A 57 -4.25 -3.99 -2.12
CA THR A 57 -3.96 -5.33 -2.62
C THR A 57 -5.28 -5.99 -3.04
N ASP A 58 -5.23 -6.96 -3.93
CA ASP A 58 -6.42 -7.67 -4.42
C ASP A 58 -7.00 -8.68 -3.41
N SER A 59 -6.29 -8.93 -2.32
CA SER A 59 -6.73 -9.83 -1.24
C SER A 59 -7.43 -9.14 -0.07
N LEU A 60 -7.47 -7.80 -0.02
CA LEU A 60 -8.05 -7.03 1.08
C LEU A 60 -8.90 -5.87 0.55
N GLU A 61 -9.98 -5.53 1.25
CA GLU A 61 -10.81 -4.38 0.91
C GLU A 61 -9.99 -3.08 0.92
N PRO A 62 -10.17 -2.20 -0.06
CA PRO A 62 -9.36 -0.99 -0.16
C PRO A 62 -9.70 0.02 0.94
N PHE A 63 -8.68 0.56 1.57
CA PHE A 63 -8.80 1.53 2.66
C PHE A 63 -8.39 2.96 2.28
N GLY A 64 -7.55 3.12 1.25
CA GLY A 64 -7.12 4.43 0.76
C GLY A 64 -6.15 5.18 1.68
N SER A 65 -5.41 4.49 2.58
CA SER A 65 -4.54 5.13 3.57
C SER A 65 -3.28 5.75 2.97
N CYS A 66 -2.61 5.08 2.03
CA CYS A 66 -1.30 5.54 1.54
C CYS A 66 -1.35 6.77 0.64
N ARG A 67 -2.47 7.05 0.01
CA ARG A 67 -2.68 8.18 -0.91
C ARG A 67 -1.71 8.24 -2.11
N LEU A 68 -1.05 7.13 -2.45
CA LEU A 68 -0.14 7.08 -3.59
C LEU A 68 -0.89 6.87 -4.91
N CYS A 69 -2.04 6.21 -4.88
CA CYS A 69 -2.85 5.86 -6.04
C CYS A 69 -3.79 6.96 -6.53
N LEU A 70 -3.42 8.22 -6.38
CA LEU A 70 -4.23 9.37 -6.82
C LEU A 70 -4.42 9.36 -8.33
N VAL A 71 -5.63 9.73 -8.78
CA VAL A 71 -5.98 9.93 -10.19
C VAL A 71 -6.71 11.25 -10.38
N GLN A 72 -6.76 11.72 -11.61
CA GLN A 72 -7.57 12.89 -11.99
C GLN A 72 -8.78 12.40 -12.76
N ILE A 73 -9.96 12.89 -12.40
CA ILE A 73 -11.22 12.58 -13.09
C ILE A 73 -11.73 13.88 -13.71
N GLU A 74 -12.06 13.84 -15.00
CA GLU A 74 -12.57 15.00 -15.70
C GLU A 74 -13.87 15.51 -15.07
N GLY A 75 -14.00 16.82 -14.92
CA GLY A 75 -15.15 17.45 -14.26
C GLY A 75 -15.24 17.29 -12.75
N ARG A 76 -14.36 16.49 -12.11
CA ARG A 76 -14.33 16.29 -10.65
C ARG A 76 -13.25 17.15 -10.00
N ARG A 77 -13.61 17.78 -8.89
CA ARG A 77 -12.63 18.55 -8.10
C ARG A 77 -11.73 17.63 -7.27
N GLY A 78 -10.42 17.90 -7.28
CA GLY A 78 -9.43 17.18 -6.48
C GLY A 78 -8.90 15.92 -7.16
N TYR A 79 -8.18 15.10 -6.39
CA TYR A 79 -7.49 13.90 -6.85
C TYR A 79 -7.90 12.72 -5.95
N PRO A 80 -8.94 11.97 -6.30
CA PRO A 80 -9.37 10.83 -5.51
C PRO A 80 -8.37 9.67 -5.56
N ALA A 81 -8.43 8.80 -4.56
CA ALA A 81 -7.67 7.56 -4.56
C ALA A 81 -8.37 6.51 -5.44
N SER A 82 -7.69 6.02 -6.46
CA SER A 82 -8.27 5.07 -7.41
C SER A 82 -8.69 3.74 -6.78
N CYS A 83 -8.05 3.33 -5.69
CA CYS A 83 -8.39 2.08 -5.00
C CYS A 83 -9.76 2.12 -4.31
N THR A 84 -10.23 3.30 -3.88
CA THR A 84 -11.52 3.46 -3.19
C THR A 84 -12.59 4.15 -4.04
N THR A 85 -12.29 4.49 -5.27
CA THR A 85 -13.22 5.14 -6.20
C THR A 85 -13.77 4.10 -7.17
N PRO A 86 -15.09 3.81 -7.16
CA PRO A 86 -15.68 2.90 -8.12
C PRO A 86 -15.70 3.52 -9.53
N ALA A 87 -15.61 2.67 -10.55
CA ALA A 87 -15.79 3.03 -11.94
C ALA A 87 -17.26 3.37 -12.21
N GLU A 88 -17.52 4.42 -12.97
CA GLU A 88 -18.86 4.88 -13.36
C GLU A 88 -18.90 5.07 -14.89
N ASN A 89 -20.10 4.91 -15.49
CA ASN A 89 -20.29 5.08 -16.93
C ASN A 89 -19.91 6.50 -17.40
N GLY A 90 -19.15 6.56 -18.49
CA GLY A 90 -18.76 7.81 -19.13
C GLY A 90 -17.66 8.58 -18.35
N MET A 91 -17.10 8.01 -17.29
CA MET A 91 -16.02 8.64 -16.55
C MET A 91 -14.76 8.72 -17.41
N VAL A 92 -14.09 9.86 -17.41
CA VAL A 92 -12.79 10.07 -18.06
C VAL A 92 -11.73 10.26 -16.98
N VAL A 93 -10.76 9.36 -16.94
CA VAL A 93 -9.73 9.27 -15.90
C VAL A 93 -8.36 9.43 -16.50
N TYR A 94 -7.54 10.24 -15.85
CA TYR A 94 -6.12 10.41 -16.17
C TYR A 94 -5.29 9.86 -15.02
N THR A 95 -4.37 8.94 -15.33
CA THR A 95 -3.47 8.34 -14.34
C THR A 95 -2.09 8.99 -14.35
N GLU A 96 -1.71 9.64 -15.44
CA GLU A 96 -0.41 10.25 -15.64
C GLU A 96 -0.57 11.72 -16.09
N THR A 97 -0.43 12.64 -15.13
CA THR A 97 -0.37 14.09 -15.39
C THR A 97 0.79 14.69 -14.59
N PRO A 98 1.38 15.83 -15.02
CA PRO A 98 2.44 16.50 -14.27
C PRO A 98 2.03 16.75 -12.79
N LYS A 99 0.79 17.11 -12.56
CA LYS A 99 0.28 17.37 -11.22
C LYS A 99 0.18 16.11 -10.37
N LEU A 100 -0.25 14.98 -10.95
CA LEU A 100 -0.27 13.68 -10.26
C LEU A 100 1.14 13.22 -9.90
N HIS A 101 2.09 13.43 -10.80
CA HIS A 101 3.51 13.14 -10.55
C HIS A 101 4.02 13.91 -9.33
N ASP A 102 3.77 15.23 -9.28
CA ASP A 102 4.17 16.07 -8.16
C ASP A 102 3.52 15.62 -6.85
N LEU A 103 2.23 15.31 -6.88
CA LEU A 103 1.49 14.86 -5.69
C LEU A 103 2.01 13.52 -5.17
N ARG A 104 2.18 12.53 -6.05
CA ARG A 104 2.70 11.20 -5.67
C ARG A 104 4.13 11.28 -5.15
N ARG A 105 4.97 12.10 -5.78
CA ARG A 105 6.32 12.36 -5.31
C ARG A 105 6.32 12.99 -3.92
N GLY A 106 5.45 13.98 -3.68
CA GLY A 106 5.29 14.59 -2.37
C GLY A 106 4.83 13.61 -1.29
N VAL A 107 3.88 12.72 -1.62
CA VAL A 107 3.42 11.65 -0.73
C VAL A 107 4.57 10.70 -0.39
N MET A 108 5.32 10.24 -1.40
CA MET A 108 6.48 9.37 -1.18
C MET A 108 7.57 10.06 -0.36
N GLU A 109 7.80 11.35 -0.60
CA GLU A 109 8.78 12.14 0.16
C GLU A 109 8.42 12.18 1.65
N LEU A 110 7.14 12.31 2.00
CA LEU A 110 6.68 12.25 3.38
C LEU A 110 6.92 10.87 4.01
N TYR A 111 6.64 9.77 3.29
CA TYR A 111 6.96 8.43 3.79
C TYR A 111 8.46 8.24 4.04
N ILE A 112 9.29 8.63 3.08
CA ILE A 112 10.73 8.45 3.18
C ILE A 112 11.34 9.38 4.24
N SER A 113 10.75 10.56 4.48
CA SER A 113 11.25 11.50 5.49
C SER A 113 11.16 10.97 6.92
N ASP A 114 10.33 9.96 7.18
CA ASP A 114 10.15 9.34 8.50
C ASP A 114 10.45 7.83 8.48
N HIS A 115 11.24 7.37 7.53
CA HIS A 115 11.64 5.96 7.41
C HIS A 115 13.15 5.83 7.49
N PRO A 116 13.72 4.87 8.26
CA PRO A 116 15.18 4.66 8.30
C PRO A 116 15.73 4.38 6.90
N LEU A 117 16.80 5.09 6.50
CA LEU A 117 17.47 4.88 5.21
C LEU A 117 18.65 3.90 5.34
N ASP A 118 18.47 2.85 6.11
CA ASP A 118 19.43 1.77 6.33
C ASP A 118 19.27 0.63 5.30
N CYS A 119 18.80 0.94 4.10
CA CYS A 119 18.45 -0.03 3.07
C CYS A 119 19.52 -1.10 2.82
N LEU A 120 20.81 -0.71 2.85
CA LEU A 120 21.92 -1.64 2.60
C LEU A 120 22.04 -2.74 3.66
N THR A 121 21.56 -2.51 4.87
CA THR A 121 21.57 -3.47 5.98
C THR A 121 20.19 -4.03 6.29
N CYS A 122 19.15 -3.52 5.62
CA CYS A 122 17.78 -3.94 5.81
C CYS A 122 17.53 -5.32 5.17
N PRO A 123 16.90 -6.27 5.87
CA PRO A 123 16.57 -7.59 5.31
C PRO A 123 15.67 -7.54 4.07
N ALA A 124 14.82 -6.51 3.95
CA ALA A 124 13.92 -6.32 2.80
C ALA A 124 14.60 -5.66 1.58
N ASN A 125 15.89 -5.38 1.63
CA ASN A 125 16.59 -4.73 0.51
C ASN A 125 16.50 -5.55 -0.77
N GLY A 126 16.01 -4.95 -1.86
CA GLY A 126 15.80 -5.60 -3.15
C GLY A 126 14.47 -6.37 -3.29
N ASP A 127 13.67 -6.45 -2.23
CA ASP A 127 12.29 -6.97 -2.25
C ASP A 127 11.40 -6.09 -1.35
N CYS A 128 11.40 -4.78 -1.61
CA CYS A 128 10.71 -3.77 -0.81
C CYS A 128 9.84 -2.86 -1.69
N GLU A 129 8.52 -2.98 -1.53
CA GLU A 129 7.57 -2.15 -2.29
C GLU A 129 7.77 -0.64 -2.06
N LEU A 130 8.26 -0.22 -0.89
CA LEU A 130 8.55 1.20 -0.64
C LEU A 130 9.70 1.70 -1.50
N GLN A 131 10.79 0.91 -1.63
CA GLN A 131 11.90 1.22 -2.52
C GLN A 131 11.44 1.29 -3.99
N ASP A 132 10.63 0.31 -4.41
CA ASP A 132 10.11 0.23 -5.77
C ASP A 132 9.26 1.46 -6.08
N MET A 133 8.34 1.81 -5.18
CA MET A 133 7.47 2.98 -5.36
C MET A 133 8.24 4.30 -5.33
N ALA A 134 9.29 4.43 -4.52
CA ALA A 134 10.18 5.58 -4.55
C ALA A 134 10.88 5.71 -5.93
N GLY A 135 11.28 4.58 -6.51
CA GLY A 135 11.81 4.50 -7.87
C GLY A 135 10.78 4.92 -8.92
N VAL A 136 9.57 4.37 -8.85
CA VAL A 136 8.47 4.64 -9.79
C VAL A 136 8.10 6.14 -9.82
N VAL A 137 7.99 6.79 -8.66
CA VAL A 137 7.67 8.23 -8.60
C VAL A 137 8.88 9.15 -8.82
N GLY A 138 10.05 8.58 -9.08
CA GLY A 138 11.28 9.34 -9.35
C GLY A 138 11.81 10.11 -8.15
N LEU A 139 11.55 9.67 -6.93
CA LEU A 139 12.08 10.30 -5.72
C LEU A 139 13.57 10.00 -5.59
N ARG A 140 14.41 11.05 -5.55
CA ARG A 140 15.87 10.94 -5.38
C ARG A 140 16.38 11.66 -4.14
N ASN A 141 15.68 12.70 -3.71
CA ASN A 141 16.06 13.53 -2.58
C ASN A 141 14.82 13.88 -1.76
N VAL A 142 14.98 13.98 -0.46
CA VAL A 142 13.97 14.46 0.47
C VAL A 142 14.24 15.93 0.78
N ARG A 143 13.24 16.80 0.59
CA ARG A 143 13.36 18.25 0.84
C ARG A 143 13.30 18.62 2.30
N TYR A 144 12.66 17.78 3.11
CA TYR A 144 12.50 18.00 4.55
C TYR A 144 13.75 17.54 5.29
N GLY A 145 14.03 18.17 6.41
CA GLY A 145 15.13 17.75 7.29
C GLY A 145 14.94 16.28 7.67
N TYR A 146 15.97 15.49 7.42
CA TYR A 146 15.95 14.07 7.64
C TYR A 146 17.29 13.60 8.23
N ASP A 147 17.22 12.91 9.35
CA ASP A 147 18.39 12.39 10.08
C ASP A 147 18.61 10.88 9.91
N GLY A 148 17.87 10.24 9.04
CA GLY A 148 18.00 8.82 8.76
C GLY A 148 17.31 7.90 9.77
N ALA A 149 16.44 8.44 10.60
CA ALA A 149 15.76 7.68 11.64
C ALA A 149 14.25 7.98 11.66
N ASN A 150 13.47 7.00 12.11
CA ASN A 150 12.07 7.22 12.42
C ASN A 150 11.94 8.02 13.72
N HIS A 151 11.01 8.98 13.77
CA HIS A 151 10.83 9.86 14.92
C HIS A 151 10.36 9.13 16.20
N LEU A 152 9.67 8.00 16.06
CA LEU A 152 9.18 7.21 17.21
C LEU A 152 10.30 6.60 18.05
N LYS A 153 11.48 6.35 17.45
CA LYS A 153 12.62 5.69 18.11
C LYS A 153 12.21 4.42 18.86
N ALA A 154 11.22 3.71 18.30
CA ALA A 154 10.67 2.50 18.88
C ALA A 154 11.73 1.41 18.94
N LYS A 155 11.69 0.62 20.01
CA LYS A 155 12.51 -0.60 20.10
C LYS A 155 11.88 -1.70 19.26
N THR A 156 12.72 -2.53 18.66
CA THR A 156 12.28 -3.77 18.02
C THR A 156 11.64 -4.69 19.06
N ASP A 157 10.50 -5.26 18.72
CA ASP A 157 9.86 -6.29 19.52
C ASP A 157 10.31 -7.67 19.03
N ASP A 158 11.16 -8.30 19.80
CA ASP A 158 11.72 -9.65 19.58
C ASP A 158 11.06 -10.68 20.51
N SER A 159 9.91 -10.39 21.07
CA SER A 159 9.21 -11.28 22.02
C SER A 159 8.74 -12.57 21.35
N ASN A 160 8.34 -12.50 20.07
CA ASN A 160 7.88 -13.67 19.32
C ASN A 160 9.07 -14.45 18.75
N PRO A 161 9.15 -15.79 18.94
CA PRO A 161 10.29 -16.59 18.47
C PRO A 161 10.33 -16.78 16.95
N TYR A 162 9.25 -16.44 16.23
CA TYR A 162 9.12 -16.67 14.79
C TYR A 162 9.36 -15.42 13.94
N PHE A 163 9.26 -14.22 14.53
CA PHE A 163 9.49 -12.96 13.83
C PHE A 163 9.84 -11.84 14.78
N SER A 164 10.56 -10.83 14.26
CA SER A 164 10.82 -9.57 14.94
C SER A 164 9.98 -8.46 14.32
N TYR A 165 9.44 -7.58 15.14
CA TYR A 165 8.68 -6.42 14.69
C TYR A 165 9.42 -5.12 14.98
N ASP A 166 9.81 -4.40 13.93
CA ASP A 166 10.44 -3.09 14.02
C ASP A 166 9.44 -1.99 13.62
N ALA A 167 8.84 -1.34 14.62
CA ALA A 167 7.87 -0.27 14.42
C ALA A 167 8.48 0.95 13.69
N SER A 168 9.80 1.14 13.76
CA SER A 168 10.48 2.26 13.07
C SER A 168 10.43 2.13 11.55
N LYS A 169 10.27 0.90 11.04
CA LYS A 169 10.16 0.60 9.61
C LYS A 169 8.72 0.52 9.11
N CYS A 170 7.75 0.67 10.00
CA CYS A 170 6.33 0.62 9.67
C CYS A 170 5.86 1.92 9.03
N ILE A 171 5.27 1.85 7.83
CA ILE A 171 4.66 2.99 7.13
C ILE A 171 3.17 3.16 7.42
N VAL A 172 2.63 2.43 8.37
CA VAL A 172 1.21 2.48 8.77
C VAL A 172 0.25 2.26 7.58
N CYS A 173 0.59 1.34 6.68
CA CYS A 173 -0.24 1.04 5.50
C CYS A 173 -1.53 0.29 5.80
N ASN A 174 -1.73 -0.16 7.02
CA ASN A 174 -2.89 -0.92 7.50
C ASN A 174 -3.12 -2.29 6.85
N ARG A 175 -2.23 -2.84 6.04
CA ARG A 175 -2.43 -4.18 5.47
C ARG A 175 -2.54 -5.25 6.56
N CYS A 176 -1.63 -5.26 7.53
CA CYS A 176 -1.64 -6.23 8.63
C CYS A 176 -2.87 -6.13 9.52
N VAL A 177 -3.32 -4.91 9.81
CA VAL A 177 -4.53 -4.67 10.62
C VAL A 177 -5.75 -5.21 9.89
N ARG A 178 -5.91 -4.88 8.60
CA ARG A 178 -7.02 -5.37 7.76
C ARG A 178 -6.96 -6.88 7.54
N ALA A 179 -5.78 -7.44 7.30
CA ALA A 179 -5.64 -8.89 7.18
C ALA A 179 -6.05 -9.62 8.47
N CYS A 180 -5.71 -9.04 9.63
CA CYS A 180 -6.12 -9.55 10.91
C CYS A 180 -7.65 -9.53 11.09
N GLU A 181 -8.31 -8.45 10.65
CA GLU A 181 -9.76 -8.28 10.67
C GLU A 181 -10.46 -9.14 9.61
N GLU A 182 -10.11 -8.95 8.32
CA GLU A 182 -10.86 -9.47 7.18
C GLU A 182 -10.59 -10.97 6.93
N THR A 183 -9.34 -11.42 7.19
CA THR A 183 -8.93 -12.79 6.86
C THR A 183 -8.91 -13.70 8.09
N GLN A 184 -8.37 -13.21 9.21
CA GLN A 184 -8.24 -14.00 10.44
C GLN A 184 -9.44 -13.84 11.39
N GLY A 185 -10.13 -12.71 11.35
CA GLY A 185 -11.25 -12.40 12.25
C GLY A 185 -10.86 -12.24 13.73
N THR A 186 -9.56 -12.06 14.02
CA THR A 186 -9.04 -12.03 15.40
C THR A 186 -8.95 -10.62 15.98
N PHE A 187 -8.90 -9.59 15.16
CA PHE A 187 -8.73 -8.19 15.59
C PHE A 187 -7.52 -7.95 16.51
N ALA A 188 -6.50 -8.82 16.42
CA ALA A 188 -5.35 -8.79 17.31
C ALA A 188 -4.45 -7.56 17.08
N LEU A 189 -4.56 -6.91 15.93
CA LEU A 189 -3.78 -5.71 15.56
C LEU A 189 -4.69 -4.51 15.41
N THR A 190 -4.20 -3.36 15.87
CA THR A 190 -4.89 -2.07 15.72
C THR A 190 -3.89 -0.95 15.45
N ILE A 191 -4.41 0.26 15.16
CA ILE A 191 -3.59 1.48 15.09
C ILE A 191 -3.70 2.20 16.42
N SER A 192 -2.57 2.43 17.08
CA SER A 192 -2.42 3.27 18.25
C SER A 192 -1.84 4.62 17.88
N GLY A 193 -2.10 5.64 18.71
CA GLY A 193 -1.58 6.98 18.49
C GLY A 193 -2.38 7.82 17.50
N LYS A 194 -1.91 9.02 17.21
CA LYS A 194 -2.52 9.99 16.28
C LYS A 194 -1.44 10.72 15.49
N GLY A 195 -1.72 11.00 14.21
CA GLY A 195 -0.77 11.72 13.34
C GLY A 195 0.57 11.00 13.27
N PHE A 196 1.65 11.70 13.55
CA PHE A 196 3.00 11.11 13.51
C PHE A 196 3.27 10.04 14.58
N GLU A 197 2.48 9.99 15.66
CA GLU A 197 2.61 8.96 16.68
C GLU A 197 1.84 7.68 16.33
N SER A 198 1.21 7.63 15.16
CA SER A 198 0.47 6.45 14.71
C SER A 198 1.39 5.27 14.48
N ARG A 199 1.06 4.13 15.08
CA ARG A 199 1.77 2.86 14.88
C ARG A 199 0.82 1.68 14.94
N VAL A 200 1.21 0.58 14.34
CA VAL A 200 0.53 -0.69 14.53
C VAL A 200 0.88 -1.22 15.92
N SER A 201 -0.13 -1.64 16.65
CA SER A 201 -0.01 -2.12 18.02
C SER A 201 -0.76 -3.45 18.18
N PRO A 202 -0.14 -4.47 18.76
CA PRO A 202 -0.82 -5.71 19.11
C PRO A 202 -1.59 -5.56 20.41
N GLY A 203 -2.82 -6.11 20.45
CA GLY A 203 -3.69 -6.09 21.60
C GLY A 203 -3.87 -4.69 22.21
N GLN A 204 -3.58 -4.55 23.48
CA GLN A 204 -3.57 -3.28 24.21
C GLN A 204 -2.15 -2.68 24.34
N ASP A 205 -1.37 -2.70 23.26
CA ASP A 205 0.03 -2.25 23.22
C ASP A 205 0.98 -3.15 24.02
N GLN A 206 0.70 -4.43 24.02
CA GLN A 206 1.49 -5.47 24.68
C GLN A 206 2.51 -6.09 23.67
N PRO A 207 3.49 -6.89 24.15
CA PRO A 207 4.39 -7.61 23.26
C PRO A 207 3.65 -8.55 22.29
N PHE A 208 4.19 -8.77 21.09
CA PHE A 208 3.56 -9.64 20.09
C PHE A 208 3.33 -11.06 20.57
N LEU A 209 4.22 -11.59 21.44
CA LEU A 209 4.05 -12.92 22.01
C LEU A 209 2.77 -13.05 22.87
N ASP A 210 2.38 -11.97 23.54
CA ASP A 210 1.21 -11.94 24.43
C ASP A 210 -0.08 -11.59 23.68
N SER A 211 0.00 -11.38 22.35
CA SER A 211 -1.15 -11.06 21.51
C SER A 211 -1.69 -12.30 20.78
N GLU A 212 -2.94 -12.23 20.33
CA GLU A 212 -3.57 -13.25 19.49
C GLU A 212 -3.18 -13.13 18.01
N CYS A 213 -2.04 -12.49 17.69
CA CYS A 213 -1.58 -12.30 16.33
C CYS A 213 -1.12 -13.63 15.72
N ALA A 214 -1.89 -14.15 14.75
CA ALA A 214 -1.58 -15.40 14.05
C ALA A 214 -0.70 -15.21 12.80
N VAL A 215 -0.01 -14.11 12.68
CA VAL A 215 0.89 -13.70 11.57
C VAL A 215 0.39 -14.08 10.17
N SER A 216 -0.26 -13.15 9.50
CA SER A 216 -0.80 -13.36 8.14
C SER A 216 0.24 -13.02 7.07
N TYR A 217 1.18 -13.92 6.81
CA TYR A 217 2.34 -13.70 5.93
C TYR A 217 1.98 -13.36 4.48
N THR A 218 0.94 -13.94 3.95
CA THR A 218 0.55 -13.79 2.53
C THR A 218 0.00 -12.40 2.17
N HIS A 219 -0.42 -11.62 3.17
CA HIS A 219 -1.06 -10.31 2.98
C HIS A 219 -0.15 -9.12 3.32
N LEU A 220 1.08 -9.37 3.82
CA LEU A 220 1.94 -8.38 4.46
C LEU A 220 3.09 -7.85 3.60
N ARG A 221 3.04 -7.95 2.28
CA ARG A 221 4.18 -7.62 1.41
C ARG A 221 4.61 -6.17 1.36
N ALA A 222 3.89 -5.20 1.92
CA ALA A 222 4.30 -3.79 1.84
C ALA A 222 5.57 -3.50 2.67
N HIS A 223 5.73 -4.16 3.80
CA HIS A 223 6.92 -4.09 4.67
C HIS A 223 7.07 -5.41 5.41
N GLU A 224 7.94 -6.25 4.92
CA GLU A 224 8.43 -7.35 5.75
C GLU A 224 9.42 -6.80 6.77
N THR A 225 8.95 -6.59 7.98
CA THR A 225 9.80 -6.27 9.12
C THR A 225 10.41 -7.53 9.74
N GLY A 226 10.10 -8.70 9.20
CA GLY A 226 10.61 -9.95 9.68
C GLY A 226 10.83 -10.94 8.57
N ARG A 227 12.07 -11.21 8.24
CA ARG A 227 12.46 -12.44 7.59
C ARG A 227 12.64 -13.48 8.67
N ASN A 228 11.80 -14.49 8.64
CA ASN A 228 12.21 -15.79 9.14
C ASN A 228 11.42 -16.87 8.41
N LEU A 229 12.04 -17.45 7.46
CA LEU A 229 12.23 -18.90 7.25
C LEU A 229 12.99 -19.11 5.97
#